data_136e1a6d20cbfc5aff5fc0be39b8b046
#
_entry.id   136e1a6d20cbfc5aff5fc0be39b8b046
#
_cell.length_a   1.000
_cell.length_b   1.000
_cell.length_c   1.000
_cell.angle_alpha   90.00
_cell.angle_beta   90.00
_cell.angle_gamma   90.00
#
_symmetry.space_group_name_H-M   'P 1'
#
loop_
_entity.id
_entity.type
_entity.pdbx_description
1 polymer ?
#
loop_
_entity_poly.entity_id
_entity_poly.type
_entity_poly.pdbx_seq_one_letter_code
_entity_poly.pdbx_strand_id
1 'polypeptide(L)'
;MSDIIRRDPRAEWIARNRLHPLHPAMQPVQQSWMGPNGVIRKNVHGVGFIGPNGIKRIDRSGAQQGGAAKRSAAVEVQLPLHQIAAPAFYINVVPDMVGGRLSSHDRDLLGLARQLAGGDGAVLAVVFGEHKENAFATAGVDRLLVLGGHEFDGYSPEQRVQGLRAVDNQFNPRHWLLPDSRSGGGELGRRFAASLNERPATRVWQIKGQECIGRAGAGQEDLVRPLPRMILAAVECAEPVSETRHEVLPVELSTSLARSLPRIEDLGAVAVDPGAIPMAEAEFIFSGGNGGKDWAVV
;
A
#
# COMPACT_ATOMS: atom_id res chain seq x y z
N MET A 1 69.88 2.12 23.49
CA MET A 1 69.42 0.80 23.04
C MET A 1 68.40 0.99 21.97
N SER A 2 68.70 0.65 20.74
CA SER A 2 67.73 0.78 19.62
C SER A 2 66.72 -0.36 19.73
N ASP A 3 65.45 -0.03 19.89
CA ASP A 3 64.37 -1.03 19.84
C ASP A 3 64.33 -1.63 18.40
N ILE A 4 64.77 -2.88 18.30
CA ILE A 4 64.67 -3.65 17.06
C ILE A 4 63.20 -4.09 16.96
N ILE A 5 62.46 -3.41 16.06
CA ILE A 5 61.07 -3.78 15.73
C ILE A 5 61.12 -5.13 15.01
N ARG A 6 60.79 -6.20 15.74
CA ARG A 6 60.62 -7.53 15.13
C ARG A 6 59.33 -7.56 14.31
N ARG A 7 59.48 -7.78 13.04
CA ARG A 7 58.33 -7.98 12.14
C ARG A 7 57.97 -9.47 12.11
N ASP A 8 56.66 -9.76 12.24
CA ASP A 8 56.14 -11.13 12.12
C ASP A 8 55.85 -11.38 10.60
N PRO A 9 56.59 -12.27 9.93
CA PRO A 9 56.36 -12.56 8.51
C PRO A 9 55.00 -13.15 8.23
N ARG A 10 54.41 -13.85 9.19
CA ARG A 10 53.08 -14.43 9.06
C ARG A 10 51.98 -13.36 9.08
N ALA A 11 52.13 -12.39 9.97
CA ALA A 11 51.21 -11.26 10.02
C ALA A 11 51.27 -10.42 8.74
N GLU A 12 52.49 -10.19 8.21
CA GLU A 12 52.66 -9.48 6.92
C GLU A 12 52.05 -10.25 5.74
N TRP A 13 52.19 -11.59 5.73
CA TRP A 13 51.62 -12.44 4.68
C TRP A 13 50.08 -12.41 4.75
N ILE A 14 49.46 -12.52 5.95
CA ILE A 14 48.03 -12.41 6.15
C ILE A 14 47.53 -11.03 5.73
N ALA A 15 48.24 -9.95 6.05
CA ALA A 15 47.86 -8.59 5.68
C ALA A 15 47.88 -8.35 4.15
N ARG A 16 48.72 -9.07 3.41
CA ARG A 16 48.80 -9.00 1.95
C ARG A 16 47.81 -9.91 1.24
N ASN A 17 47.46 -11.04 1.85
CA ASN A 17 46.56 -12.03 1.27
C ASN A 17 45.10 -11.74 1.59
N ARG A 18 44.39 -11.04 0.73
CA ARG A 18 42.98 -10.67 0.90
C ARG A 18 42.00 -11.86 1.00
N LEU A 19 42.44 -13.04 0.56
CA LEU A 19 41.63 -14.27 0.61
C LEU A 19 41.88 -15.06 1.92
N HIS A 20 42.84 -14.65 2.75
CA HIS A 20 43.10 -15.34 4.02
C HIS A 20 41.97 -15.06 5.03
N PRO A 21 41.45 -16.09 5.73
CA PRO A 21 40.34 -15.93 6.69
C PRO A 21 40.59 -14.91 7.81
N LEU A 22 41.86 -14.73 8.23
CA LEU A 22 42.23 -13.76 9.25
C LEU A 22 42.58 -12.36 8.73
N HIS A 23 42.54 -12.13 7.41
CA HIS A 23 42.84 -10.83 6.82
C HIS A 23 41.93 -9.69 7.36
N PRO A 24 40.61 -9.89 7.58
CA PRO A 24 39.75 -8.84 8.14
C PRO A 24 40.11 -8.43 9.56
N ALA A 25 40.69 -9.34 10.36
CA ALA A 25 41.11 -9.08 11.75
C ALA A 25 42.41 -8.29 11.83
N MET A 26 43.27 -8.35 10.81
CA MET A 26 44.59 -7.70 10.76
C MET A 26 44.54 -6.26 10.23
N GLN A 27 43.46 -5.83 9.56
CA GLN A 27 43.32 -4.47 9.11
C GLN A 27 42.32 -3.71 9.96
N PRO A 28 42.77 -2.70 10.74
CA PRO A 28 41.85 -1.73 11.29
C PRO A 28 41.15 -1.03 10.12
N VAL A 29 39.91 -1.38 9.85
CA VAL A 29 39.16 -0.80 8.74
C VAL A 29 38.91 0.66 9.08
N GLN A 30 39.71 1.54 8.52
CA GLN A 30 39.41 2.96 8.53
C GLN A 30 38.08 3.16 7.79
N GLN A 31 37.00 3.37 8.53
CA GLN A 31 35.66 3.51 7.96
C GLN A 31 35.51 4.82 7.17
N SER A 32 36.23 5.86 7.56
CA SER A 32 36.22 7.14 6.87
C SER A 32 37.55 7.89 7.04
N TRP A 33 37.96 8.67 6.04
CA TRP A 33 39.13 9.55 6.10
C TRP A 33 38.86 10.85 5.34
N MET A 34 39.58 11.90 5.69
CA MET A 34 39.53 13.17 4.99
C MET A 34 40.35 13.08 3.69
N GLY A 35 39.72 13.34 2.56
CA GLY A 35 40.42 13.44 1.27
C GLY A 35 41.18 14.76 1.11
N PRO A 36 42.08 14.89 0.11
CA PRO A 36 42.89 16.08 -0.08
C PRO A 36 42.12 17.38 -0.30
N ASN A 37 40.85 17.30 -0.67
CA ASN A 37 39.96 18.46 -0.90
C ASN A 37 39.00 18.73 0.29
N GLY A 38 39.29 18.23 1.49
CA GLY A 38 38.42 18.41 2.65
C GLY A 38 37.12 17.58 2.62
N VAL A 39 36.96 16.72 1.63
CA VAL A 39 35.79 15.86 1.50
C VAL A 39 35.99 14.56 2.27
N ILE A 40 35.05 14.20 3.15
CA ILE A 40 35.09 12.92 3.89
C ILE A 40 34.85 11.78 2.91
N ARG A 41 35.83 10.89 2.78
CA ARG A 41 35.76 9.66 2.00
C ARG A 41 35.45 8.49 2.91
N LYS A 42 34.58 7.60 2.48
CA LYS A 42 34.21 6.36 3.20
C LYS A 42 34.77 5.13 2.48
N ASN A 43 35.27 4.17 3.27
CA ASN A 43 35.73 2.91 2.70
C ASN A 43 34.55 2.03 2.29
N VAL A 44 34.32 1.90 0.99
CA VAL A 44 33.22 1.12 0.40
C VAL A 44 33.28 -0.37 0.81
N HIS A 45 34.48 -0.89 1.09
CA HIS A 45 34.69 -2.31 1.48
C HIS A 45 34.56 -2.53 2.98
N GLY A 46 34.72 -1.47 3.78
CA GLY A 46 34.61 -1.54 5.26
C GLY A 46 33.21 -1.25 5.77
N VAL A 47 32.36 -0.62 4.95
CA VAL A 47 31.00 -0.24 5.32
C VAL A 47 30.01 -1.24 4.70
N GLY A 48 29.27 -1.94 5.53
CA GLY A 48 28.25 -2.86 5.05
C GLY A 48 27.92 -3.95 6.07
N PHE A 49 26.78 -4.56 5.91
CA PHE A 49 26.30 -5.68 6.72
C PHE A 49 26.00 -6.89 5.83
N ILE A 50 26.07 -8.07 6.41
CA ILE A 50 25.70 -9.30 5.71
C ILE A 50 24.18 -9.44 5.80
N GLY A 51 23.51 -9.44 4.64
CA GLY A 51 22.07 -9.67 4.55
C GLY A 51 21.68 -11.12 4.84
N PRO A 52 20.37 -11.44 4.94
CA PRO A 52 19.89 -12.78 5.30
C PRO A 52 20.35 -13.89 4.36
N ASN A 53 20.73 -13.56 3.13
CA ASN A 53 21.21 -14.51 2.11
C ASN A 53 22.74 -14.59 2.04
N GLY A 54 23.47 -14.13 3.07
CA GLY A 54 24.93 -14.13 3.09
C GLY A 54 25.59 -13.09 2.17
N ILE A 55 24.84 -12.26 1.49
CA ILE A 55 25.34 -11.23 0.56
C ILE A 55 25.65 -9.96 1.34
N LYS A 56 26.87 -9.43 1.15
CA LYS A 56 27.27 -8.16 1.75
C LYS A 56 26.53 -7.00 1.09
N ARG A 57 25.79 -6.24 1.88
CA ARG A 57 25.08 -5.03 1.44
C ARG A 57 25.79 -3.79 1.98
N ILE A 58 25.89 -2.75 1.17
CA ILE A 58 26.50 -1.48 1.54
C ILE A 58 25.37 -0.48 1.79
N ASP A 59 25.31 0.01 3.03
CA ASP A 59 24.40 1.09 3.37
C ASP A 59 25.02 2.44 2.97
N ARG A 60 24.35 3.12 2.06
CA ARG A 60 24.76 4.45 1.56
C ARG A 60 24.08 5.61 2.30
N SER A 61 23.16 5.31 3.24
CA SER A 61 22.40 6.33 3.98
C SER A 61 23.22 7.16 4.96
N GLY A 62 24.47 6.77 5.20
CA GLY A 62 25.39 7.51 6.08
C GLY A 62 25.26 7.19 7.56
N ALA A 63 24.34 6.35 7.98
CA ALA A 63 24.26 5.89 9.35
C ALA A 63 25.39 4.89 9.63
N GLN A 64 26.28 5.22 10.57
CA GLN A 64 27.35 4.35 11.04
C GLN A 64 26.75 3.24 11.91
N GLN A 65 26.65 2.02 11.40
CA GLN A 65 26.46 0.85 12.26
C GLN A 65 27.84 0.33 12.69
N GLY A 66 28.34 0.85 13.80
CA GLY A 66 29.42 0.19 14.57
C GLY A 66 28.95 -1.14 15.08
N GLY A 67 29.83 -2.16 15.01
CA GLY A 67 29.73 -3.56 15.34
C GLY A 67 28.51 -4.04 16.10
N ALA A 68 28.05 -5.23 15.74
CA ALA A 68 27.04 -6.08 16.41
C ALA A 68 26.18 -5.40 17.50
N ALA A 69 25.66 -4.23 17.20
CA ALA A 69 24.58 -3.67 17.98
C ALA A 69 23.37 -4.57 17.69
N LYS A 70 22.85 -5.23 18.74
CA LYS A 70 21.47 -5.70 18.80
C LYS A 70 20.67 -4.82 17.86
N ARG A 71 19.91 -5.42 16.92
CA ARG A 71 18.80 -4.74 16.28
C ARG A 71 18.06 -4.01 17.41
N SER A 72 18.36 -2.75 17.63
CA SER A 72 17.39 -1.87 18.26
C SER A 72 16.21 -2.02 17.32
N ALA A 73 15.14 -2.64 17.80
CA ALA A 73 13.86 -2.54 17.15
C ALA A 73 13.78 -1.08 16.70
N ALA A 74 13.61 -0.85 15.41
CA ALA A 74 13.32 0.49 14.91
C ALA A 74 12.32 1.03 15.91
N VAL A 75 12.60 2.16 16.52
CA VAL A 75 11.64 2.81 17.42
C VAL A 75 10.44 2.97 16.51
N GLU A 76 9.48 2.09 16.71
CA GLU A 76 8.23 2.11 15.97
C GLU A 76 7.66 3.48 16.32
N VAL A 77 7.70 4.39 15.37
CA VAL A 77 7.14 5.73 15.55
C VAL A 77 5.67 5.47 15.85
N GLN A 78 5.31 5.50 17.12
CA GLN A 78 3.92 5.32 17.52
C GLN A 78 3.16 6.55 17.05
N LEU A 79 2.47 6.38 15.93
CA LEU A 79 1.59 7.42 15.41
C LEU A 79 0.51 7.75 16.47
N PRO A 80 0.17 9.02 16.66
CA PRO A 80 -0.88 9.43 17.58
C PRO A 80 -2.20 8.74 17.19
N LEU A 81 -2.89 8.22 18.21
CA LEU A 81 -4.16 7.54 18.01
C LEU A 81 -5.28 8.57 17.89
N HIS A 82 -5.98 8.54 16.75
CA HIS A 82 -7.20 9.28 16.54
C HIS A 82 -8.40 8.44 16.98
N GLN A 83 -9.20 8.98 17.89
CA GLN A 83 -10.34 8.28 18.48
C GLN A 83 -11.62 9.11 18.31
N ILE A 84 -12.69 8.46 17.83
CA ILE A 84 -14.01 9.06 17.72
C ILE A 84 -15.01 8.15 18.42
N ALA A 85 -15.34 8.47 19.67
CA ALA A 85 -16.25 7.67 20.47
C ALA A 85 -17.69 7.70 19.90
N ALA A 86 -18.17 8.87 19.52
CA ALA A 86 -19.50 9.08 18.95
C ALA A 86 -19.38 9.98 17.71
N PRO A 87 -19.34 9.41 16.50
CA PRO A 87 -19.23 10.19 15.28
C PRO A 87 -20.51 11.00 15.02
N ALA A 88 -20.36 12.25 14.64
CA ALA A 88 -21.48 13.10 14.22
C ALA A 88 -22.10 12.63 12.89
N PHE A 89 -21.30 12.02 12.03
CA PHE A 89 -21.70 11.44 10.75
C PHE A 89 -20.64 10.44 10.27
N TYR A 90 -21.01 9.66 9.25
CA TYR A 90 -20.10 8.72 8.61
C TYR A 90 -19.73 9.16 7.20
N ILE A 91 -18.50 8.84 6.82
CA ILE A 91 -18.04 8.79 5.43
C ILE A 91 -17.75 7.33 5.13
N ASN A 92 -18.53 6.73 4.26
CA ASN A 92 -18.39 5.32 3.93
C ASN A 92 -17.44 5.14 2.73
N VAL A 93 -16.54 4.19 2.85
CA VAL A 93 -15.57 3.82 1.82
C VAL A 93 -15.71 2.35 1.50
N VAL A 94 -15.80 2.03 0.22
CA VAL A 94 -15.79 0.64 -0.27
C VAL A 94 -14.51 0.45 -1.08
N PRO A 95 -13.42 -0.04 -0.47
CA PRO A 95 -12.18 -0.28 -1.19
C PRO A 95 -12.30 -1.51 -2.11
N ASP A 96 -11.52 -1.55 -3.18
CA ASP A 96 -11.48 -2.70 -4.11
C ASP A 96 -10.82 -3.94 -3.53
N MET A 97 -9.90 -3.76 -2.58
CA MET A 97 -9.19 -4.85 -1.87
C MET A 97 -8.52 -5.85 -2.80
N VAL A 98 -7.73 -5.38 -3.75
CA VAL A 98 -7.05 -6.24 -4.73
C VAL A 98 -6.16 -7.27 -4.03
N GLY A 99 -6.40 -8.55 -4.28
CA GLY A 99 -5.70 -9.65 -3.60
C GLY A 99 -5.95 -9.72 -2.08
N GLY A 100 -7.04 -9.11 -1.59
CA GLY A 100 -7.41 -9.04 -0.18
C GLY A 100 -6.61 -8.00 0.60
N ARG A 101 -5.98 -7.03 -0.06
CA ARG A 101 -5.20 -5.93 0.55
C ARG A 101 -5.59 -4.58 -0.04
N LEU A 102 -5.36 -3.53 0.74
CA LEU A 102 -5.56 -2.16 0.26
C LEU A 102 -4.54 -1.82 -0.83
N SER A 103 -5.02 -1.48 -2.01
CA SER A 103 -4.23 -0.93 -3.11
C SER A 103 -3.77 0.51 -2.80
N SER A 104 -2.91 1.10 -3.64
CA SER A 104 -2.58 2.53 -3.55
C SER A 104 -3.83 3.39 -3.73
N HIS A 105 -4.67 3.06 -4.71
CA HIS A 105 -5.93 3.75 -4.96
C HIS A 105 -6.89 3.69 -3.76
N ASP A 106 -6.98 2.54 -3.07
CA ASP A 106 -7.79 2.43 -1.85
C ASP A 106 -7.25 3.31 -0.72
N ARG A 107 -5.94 3.46 -0.61
CA ARG A 107 -5.29 4.32 0.39
C ARG A 107 -5.53 5.80 0.09
N ASP A 108 -5.43 6.22 -1.17
CA ASP A 108 -5.77 7.58 -1.60
C ASP A 108 -7.25 7.89 -1.29
N LEU A 109 -8.12 6.94 -1.57
CA LEU A 109 -9.55 7.05 -1.28
C LEU A 109 -9.84 7.20 0.21
N LEU A 110 -9.14 6.44 1.06
CA LEU A 110 -9.25 6.56 2.52
C LEU A 110 -8.70 7.90 3.01
N GLY A 111 -7.63 8.40 2.40
CA GLY A 111 -7.12 9.75 2.64
C GLY A 111 -8.16 10.83 2.32
N LEU A 112 -8.83 10.72 1.17
CA LEU A 112 -9.93 11.60 0.79
C LEU A 112 -11.09 11.52 1.78
N ALA A 113 -11.45 10.32 2.21
CA ALA A 113 -12.50 10.11 3.20
C ALA A 113 -12.15 10.78 4.53
N ARG A 114 -10.89 10.71 4.96
CA ARG A 114 -10.44 11.37 6.19
C ARG A 114 -10.53 12.89 6.08
N GLN A 115 -10.16 13.46 4.93
CA GLN A 115 -10.32 14.90 4.68
C GLN A 115 -11.80 15.33 4.80
N LEU A 116 -12.72 14.57 4.21
CA LEU A 116 -14.16 14.85 4.27
C LEU A 116 -14.76 14.63 5.66
N ALA A 117 -14.24 13.69 6.41
CA ALA A 117 -14.71 13.39 7.77
C ALA A 117 -14.29 14.48 8.77
N GLY A 118 -13.15 15.13 8.55
CA GLY A 118 -12.64 16.17 9.47
C GLY A 118 -12.40 15.63 10.89
N GLY A 119 -12.68 16.45 11.92
CA GLY A 119 -12.53 16.06 13.32
C GLY A 119 -13.69 15.23 13.87
N ASP A 120 -14.90 15.46 13.40
CA ASP A 120 -16.14 14.95 14.01
C ASP A 120 -16.76 13.74 13.28
N GLY A 121 -16.40 13.53 12.02
CA GLY A 121 -16.89 12.43 11.20
C GLY A 121 -16.01 11.18 11.31
N ALA A 122 -16.61 9.99 11.26
CA ALA A 122 -15.88 8.73 11.20
C ALA A 122 -15.83 8.15 9.81
N VAL A 123 -14.68 7.57 9.46
CA VAL A 123 -14.49 6.80 8.23
C VAL A 123 -14.89 5.35 8.49
N LEU A 124 -15.93 4.88 7.80
CA LEU A 124 -16.39 3.50 7.84
C LEU A 124 -15.94 2.78 6.55
N ALA A 125 -15.02 1.84 6.69
CA ALA A 125 -14.66 0.96 5.59
C ALA A 125 -15.61 -0.23 5.53
N VAL A 126 -16.17 -0.49 4.34
CA VAL A 126 -17.04 -1.63 4.05
C VAL A 126 -16.29 -2.58 3.12
N VAL A 127 -15.96 -3.77 3.59
CA VAL A 127 -15.16 -4.77 2.89
C VAL A 127 -16.01 -5.99 2.59
N PHE A 128 -15.89 -6.55 1.39
CA PHE A 128 -16.58 -7.77 1.00
C PHE A 128 -15.65 -8.99 1.04
N GLY A 129 -16.19 -10.10 1.55
CA GLY A 129 -15.46 -11.36 1.62
C GLY A 129 -14.31 -11.36 2.62
N GLU A 130 -13.41 -12.33 2.45
CA GLU A 130 -12.23 -12.45 3.30
C GLU A 130 -11.12 -11.49 2.86
N HIS A 131 -10.41 -10.92 3.83
CA HIS A 131 -9.27 -10.05 3.57
C HIS A 131 -8.02 -10.47 4.35
N LYS A 132 -6.86 -10.04 3.84
CA LYS A 132 -5.54 -10.26 4.46
C LYS A 132 -4.93 -8.94 4.95
N GLU A 133 -5.70 -7.86 4.93
CA GLU A 133 -5.22 -6.52 5.31
C GLU A 133 -5.22 -6.38 6.83
N ASN A 134 -4.17 -5.80 7.37
CA ASN A 134 -3.98 -5.48 8.78
C ASN A 134 -3.64 -4.00 9.02
N ALA A 135 -3.51 -3.21 7.95
CA ALA A 135 -3.09 -1.82 8.02
C ALA A 135 -4.25 -0.81 7.96
N PHE A 136 -5.50 -1.23 8.20
CA PHE A 136 -6.66 -0.32 8.23
C PHE A 136 -6.46 0.83 9.21
N ALA A 137 -5.85 0.55 10.37
CA ALA A 137 -5.58 1.56 11.39
C ALA A 137 -4.71 2.72 10.88
N THR A 138 -3.66 2.41 10.15
CA THR A 138 -2.75 3.41 9.58
C THR A 138 -3.25 4.00 8.26
N ALA A 139 -4.27 3.37 7.67
CA ALA A 139 -4.93 3.89 6.47
C ALA A 139 -6.08 4.86 6.77
N GLY A 140 -6.38 5.14 8.04
CA GLY A 140 -7.36 6.15 8.42
C GLY A 140 -8.78 5.62 8.66
N VAL A 141 -8.95 4.32 8.90
CA VAL A 141 -10.25 3.69 9.13
C VAL A 141 -10.62 3.74 10.62
N ASP A 142 -11.76 4.35 10.95
CA ASP A 142 -12.27 4.43 12.32
C ASP A 142 -13.19 3.25 12.65
N ARG A 143 -13.97 2.80 11.67
CA ARG A 143 -14.92 1.68 11.78
C ARG A 143 -14.73 0.73 10.61
N LEU A 144 -14.77 -0.56 10.87
CA LEU A 144 -14.65 -1.60 9.85
C LEU A 144 -15.87 -2.50 9.87
N LEU A 145 -16.54 -2.59 8.74
CA LEU A 145 -17.64 -3.52 8.50
C LEU A 145 -17.20 -4.52 7.44
N VAL A 146 -17.19 -5.80 7.81
CA VAL A 146 -16.86 -6.89 6.89
C VAL A 146 -18.14 -7.64 6.55
N LEU A 147 -18.54 -7.59 5.29
CA LEU A 147 -19.63 -8.38 4.73
C LEU A 147 -19.04 -9.71 4.22
N GLY A 148 -18.91 -10.66 5.14
CA GLY A 148 -18.39 -12.00 4.87
C GLY A 148 -19.48 -12.95 4.37
N GLY A 149 -19.05 -14.08 3.80
CA GLY A 149 -19.92 -15.15 3.31
C GLY A 149 -19.72 -15.44 1.83
N HIS A 150 -19.97 -16.67 1.43
CA HIS A 150 -19.79 -17.13 0.04
C HIS A 150 -20.63 -16.36 -0.98
N GLU A 151 -21.69 -15.72 -0.56
CA GLU A 151 -22.55 -14.89 -1.39
C GLU A 151 -21.85 -13.62 -1.90
N PHE A 152 -20.72 -13.21 -1.28
CA PHE A 152 -19.92 -12.07 -1.70
C PHE A 152 -18.67 -12.46 -2.49
N ASP A 153 -18.41 -13.76 -2.62
CA ASP A 153 -17.25 -14.25 -3.37
C ASP A 153 -17.43 -14.02 -4.89
N GLY A 154 -16.32 -13.84 -5.57
CA GLY A 154 -16.31 -13.61 -7.02
C GLY A 154 -17.12 -12.37 -7.45
N TYR A 155 -17.70 -12.47 -8.63
CA TYR A 155 -18.53 -11.42 -9.22
C TYR A 155 -19.99 -11.51 -8.75
N SER A 156 -20.35 -10.77 -7.72
CA SER A 156 -21.68 -10.81 -7.07
C SER A 156 -22.31 -9.42 -6.91
N PRO A 157 -22.50 -8.65 -7.99
CA PRO A 157 -22.89 -7.25 -7.91
C PRO A 157 -24.26 -7.04 -7.27
N GLU A 158 -25.23 -7.92 -7.49
CA GLU A 158 -26.55 -7.83 -6.90
C GLU A 158 -26.49 -7.96 -5.37
N GLN A 159 -25.75 -8.95 -4.88
CA GLN A 159 -25.58 -9.20 -3.44
C GLN A 159 -24.83 -8.04 -2.78
N ARG A 160 -23.76 -7.56 -3.43
CA ARG A 160 -22.99 -6.40 -2.94
C ARG A 160 -23.82 -5.14 -2.87
N VAL A 161 -24.62 -4.82 -3.89
CA VAL A 161 -25.55 -3.67 -3.88
C VAL A 161 -26.56 -3.81 -2.74
N GLN A 162 -27.12 -5.01 -2.52
CA GLN A 162 -28.04 -5.25 -1.41
C GLN A 162 -27.36 -5.02 -0.05
N GLY A 163 -26.12 -5.49 0.12
CA GLY A 163 -25.31 -5.23 1.31
C GLY A 163 -25.09 -3.73 1.53
N LEU A 164 -24.68 -3.00 0.48
CA LEU A 164 -24.49 -1.55 0.58
C LEU A 164 -25.78 -0.79 0.92
N ARG A 165 -26.93 -1.23 0.41
CA ARG A 165 -28.23 -0.63 0.80
C ARG A 165 -28.54 -0.84 2.26
N ALA A 166 -28.24 -2.01 2.82
CA ALA A 166 -28.45 -2.26 4.24
C ALA A 166 -27.50 -1.39 5.10
N VAL A 167 -26.23 -1.23 4.67
CA VAL A 167 -25.28 -0.31 5.30
C VAL A 167 -25.78 1.14 5.21
N ASP A 168 -26.30 1.54 4.06
CA ASP A 168 -26.86 2.87 3.85
C ASP A 168 -28.01 3.18 4.80
N ASN A 169 -28.93 2.24 4.94
CA ASN A 169 -30.09 2.37 5.83
C ASN A 169 -29.67 2.44 7.32
N GLN A 170 -28.63 1.72 7.71
CA GLN A 170 -28.19 1.65 9.11
C GLN A 170 -27.34 2.86 9.51
N PHE A 171 -26.38 3.25 8.67
CA PHE A 171 -25.38 4.27 9.02
C PHE A 171 -25.69 5.66 8.44
N ASN A 172 -26.54 5.75 7.41
CA ASN A 172 -26.93 6.98 6.73
C ASN A 172 -25.74 7.93 6.51
N PRO A 173 -24.71 7.51 5.75
CA PRO A 173 -23.49 8.29 5.60
C PRO A 173 -23.73 9.59 4.82
N ARG A 174 -22.92 10.61 5.13
CA ARG A 174 -22.93 11.86 4.41
C ARG A 174 -22.45 11.68 2.98
N HIS A 175 -21.39 10.87 2.81
CA HIS A 175 -20.83 10.53 1.49
C HIS A 175 -20.47 9.04 1.43
N TRP A 176 -20.59 8.50 0.22
CA TRP A 176 -20.06 7.21 -0.19
C TRP A 176 -18.91 7.43 -1.16
N LEU A 177 -17.78 6.81 -0.90
CA LEU A 177 -16.60 6.84 -1.74
C LEU A 177 -16.28 5.43 -2.23
N LEU A 178 -16.15 5.29 -3.55
CA LEU A 178 -15.68 4.07 -4.20
C LEU A 178 -14.57 4.43 -5.20
N PRO A 179 -13.59 3.54 -5.43
CA PRO A 179 -12.63 3.77 -6.49
C PRO A 179 -13.33 3.71 -7.85
N ASP A 180 -13.05 4.66 -8.74
CA ASP A 180 -13.55 4.58 -10.12
C ASP A 180 -12.66 3.65 -10.95
N SER A 181 -12.54 2.42 -10.47
CA SER A 181 -11.75 1.37 -11.08
C SER A 181 -12.50 0.69 -12.23
N ARG A 182 -11.74 0.06 -13.13
CA ARG A 182 -12.32 -0.61 -14.31
C ARG A 182 -13.08 -1.89 -13.96
N SER A 183 -12.61 -2.64 -12.96
CA SER A 183 -13.11 -3.99 -12.63
C SER A 183 -13.52 -4.14 -11.16
N GLY A 184 -14.07 -3.09 -10.56
CA GLY A 184 -14.44 -3.10 -9.14
C GLY A 184 -15.40 -2.00 -8.77
N GLY A 185 -14.96 -1.09 -7.90
CA GLY A 185 -15.76 -0.02 -7.34
C GLY A 185 -16.45 0.88 -8.36
N GLY A 186 -15.87 1.06 -9.54
CA GLY A 186 -16.47 1.87 -10.59
C GLY A 186 -17.80 1.30 -11.10
N GLU A 187 -17.91 0.00 -11.32
CA GLU A 187 -19.17 -0.65 -11.69
C GLU A 187 -20.12 -0.71 -10.50
N LEU A 188 -19.64 -1.20 -9.36
CA LEU A 188 -20.44 -1.36 -8.16
C LEU A 188 -21.05 -0.02 -7.70
N GLY A 189 -20.26 1.05 -7.73
CA GLY A 189 -20.73 2.39 -7.35
C GLY A 189 -21.82 2.93 -8.27
N ARG A 190 -21.71 2.71 -9.59
CA ARG A 190 -22.76 3.09 -10.55
C ARG A 190 -24.05 2.30 -10.33
N ARG A 191 -23.94 0.99 -10.09
CA ARG A 191 -25.10 0.14 -9.77
C ARG A 191 -25.76 0.55 -8.46
N PHE A 192 -24.94 0.81 -7.44
CA PHE A 192 -25.42 1.26 -6.14
C PHE A 192 -26.10 2.61 -6.23
N ALA A 193 -25.51 3.60 -6.89
CA ALA A 193 -26.10 4.91 -7.12
C ALA A 193 -27.45 4.80 -7.84
N ALA A 194 -27.53 3.98 -8.90
CA ALA A 194 -28.78 3.72 -9.62
C ALA A 194 -29.84 3.09 -8.70
N SER A 195 -29.47 2.21 -7.79
CA SER A 195 -30.39 1.58 -6.83
C SER A 195 -30.97 2.56 -5.82
N LEU A 196 -30.27 3.67 -5.56
CA LEU A 196 -30.69 4.76 -4.69
C LEU A 196 -31.35 5.92 -5.47
N ASN A 197 -31.42 5.81 -6.80
CA ASN A 197 -31.84 6.88 -7.70
C ASN A 197 -30.99 8.16 -7.57
N GLU A 198 -29.69 7.99 -7.29
CA GLU A 198 -28.72 9.07 -7.14
C GLU A 198 -27.81 9.17 -8.36
N ARG A 199 -27.24 10.36 -8.61
CA ARG A 199 -26.26 10.59 -9.67
C ARG A 199 -24.86 10.70 -9.06
N PRO A 200 -23.96 9.73 -9.29
CA PRO A 200 -22.61 9.80 -8.77
C PRO A 200 -21.77 10.88 -9.49
N ALA A 201 -20.79 11.46 -8.79
CA ALA A 201 -19.66 12.09 -9.44
C ALA A 201 -18.66 11.00 -9.81
N THR A 202 -18.18 11.01 -11.04
CA THR A 202 -17.25 9.99 -11.58
C THR A 202 -15.90 10.61 -11.90
N ARG A 203 -14.84 9.80 -11.84
CA ARG A 203 -13.47 10.22 -12.12
C ARG A 203 -13.06 11.48 -11.34
N VAL A 204 -13.53 11.57 -10.08
CA VAL A 204 -13.22 12.70 -9.20
C VAL A 204 -11.76 12.60 -8.79
N TRP A 205 -10.98 13.61 -9.15
CA TRP A 205 -9.57 13.67 -8.81
C TRP A 205 -9.26 14.74 -7.75
N GLN A 206 -10.19 15.65 -7.49
CA GLN A 206 -10.03 16.68 -6.46
C GLN A 206 -11.38 17.09 -5.87
N ILE A 207 -11.39 17.40 -4.58
CA ILE A 207 -12.51 18.04 -3.89
C ILE A 207 -12.03 19.37 -3.32
N LYS A 208 -12.82 20.43 -3.53
CA LYS A 208 -12.57 21.78 -3.01
C LYS A 208 -13.82 22.29 -2.30
N GLY A 209 -13.80 22.30 -0.97
CA GLY A 209 -14.96 22.72 -0.18
C GLY A 209 -16.18 21.87 -0.47
N GLN A 210 -17.23 22.48 -1.09
CA GLN A 210 -18.48 21.82 -1.45
C GLN A 210 -18.56 21.44 -2.95
N GLU A 211 -17.45 21.46 -3.64
CA GLU A 211 -17.37 21.14 -5.06
C GLU A 211 -16.40 19.97 -5.29
N CYS A 212 -16.74 19.15 -6.28
CA CYS A 212 -15.85 18.11 -6.78
C CYS A 212 -15.47 18.38 -8.24
N ILE A 213 -14.25 18.00 -8.59
CA ILE A 213 -13.68 18.17 -9.91
C ILE A 213 -13.41 16.76 -10.49
N GLY A 214 -14.07 16.44 -11.57
CA GLY A 214 -13.93 15.19 -12.30
C GLY A 214 -13.29 15.39 -13.66
N ARG A 215 -12.59 14.35 -14.16
CA ARG A 215 -12.00 14.36 -15.50
C ARG A 215 -13.04 14.04 -16.56
N ALA A 216 -13.12 14.88 -17.60
CA ALA A 216 -13.97 14.74 -18.76
C ALA A 216 -13.15 14.88 -20.06
N GLY A 217 -13.77 14.77 -21.24
CA GLY A 217 -13.13 15.01 -22.52
C GLY A 217 -11.85 14.16 -22.74
N ALA A 218 -11.88 12.85 -22.43
CA ALA A 218 -10.71 11.98 -22.45
C ALA A 218 -9.54 12.47 -21.56
N GLY A 219 -9.86 13.18 -20.48
CA GLY A 219 -8.89 13.72 -19.52
C GLY A 219 -8.37 15.12 -19.86
N GLN A 220 -8.91 15.76 -20.89
CA GLN A 220 -8.50 17.11 -21.34
C GLN A 220 -9.33 18.24 -20.69
N GLU A 221 -10.46 17.91 -20.09
CA GLU A 221 -11.38 18.86 -19.50
C GLU A 221 -11.64 18.52 -18.05
N ASP A 222 -11.86 19.54 -17.23
CA ASP A 222 -12.30 19.39 -15.85
C ASP A 222 -13.76 19.79 -15.72
N LEU A 223 -14.58 18.88 -15.18
CA LEU A 223 -15.97 19.12 -14.87
C LEU A 223 -16.11 19.45 -13.39
N VAL A 224 -16.44 20.69 -13.08
CA VAL A 224 -16.74 21.15 -11.73
C VAL A 224 -18.23 21.02 -11.44
N ARG A 225 -18.58 20.44 -10.31
CA ARG A 225 -19.97 20.28 -9.87
C ARG A 225 -20.08 20.29 -8.33
N PRO A 226 -21.26 20.60 -7.79
CA PRO A 226 -21.50 20.44 -6.35
C PRO A 226 -21.21 19.02 -5.89
N LEU A 227 -20.64 18.88 -4.71
CA LEU A 227 -20.24 17.60 -4.12
C LEU A 227 -21.47 16.72 -3.87
N PRO A 228 -21.64 15.60 -4.58
CA PRO A 228 -22.80 14.71 -4.38
C PRO A 228 -22.55 13.77 -3.21
N ARG A 229 -23.57 13.02 -2.82
CA ARG A 229 -23.45 11.98 -1.82
C ARG A 229 -22.61 10.81 -2.29
N MET A 230 -22.71 10.43 -3.57
CA MET A 230 -21.99 9.32 -4.19
C MET A 230 -20.79 9.81 -5.02
N ILE A 231 -19.59 9.36 -4.67
CA ILE A 231 -18.32 9.81 -5.27
C ILE A 231 -17.55 8.59 -5.75
N LEU A 232 -17.24 8.55 -7.04
CA LEU A 232 -16.33 7.59 -7.64
C LEU A 232 -15.01 8.33 -7.94
N ALA A 233 -13.99 8.06 -7.11
CA ALA A 233 -12.75 8.80 -7.16
C ALA A 233 -11.73 8.15 -8.09
N ALA A 234 -10.97 8.99 -8.78
CA ALA A 234 -9.83 8.57 -9.57
C ALA A 234 -8.64 8.22 -8.67
N VAL A 235 -7.61 7.60 -9.25
CA VAL A 235 -6.31 7.41 -8.58
C VAL A 235 -5.70 8.78 -8.23
N GLU A 236 -4.89 8.83 -7.19
CA GLU A 236 -4.21 10.06 -6.73
C GLU A 236 -5.18 11.20 -6.36
N CYS A 237 -6.39 10.85 -5.92
CA CYS A 237 -7.42 11.83 -5.54
C CYS A 237 -7.11 12.57 -4.22
N ALA A 238 -6.27 12.02 -3.37
CA ALA A 238 -5.76 12.61 -2.13
C ALA A 238 -4.50 11.88 -1.66
N GLU A 239 -3.77 12.53 -0.76
CA GLU A 239 -2.64 11.88 -0.08
C GLU A 239 -3.15 10.83 0.93
N PRO A 240 -2.53 9.64 0.98
CA PRO A 240 -2.82 8.64 2.00
C PRO A 240 -2.58 9.16 3.42
N VAL A 241 -3.32 8.64 4.38
CA VAL A 241 -3.10 8.96 5.80
C VAL A 241 -1.73 8.46 6.25
N SER A 242 -0.89 9.33 6.79
CA SER A 242 0.47 9.00 7.22
C SER A 242 0.82 9.46 8.65
N GLU A 243 0.03 10.36 9.22
CA GLU A 243 0.37 11.04 10.47
C GLU A 243 -0.36 10.50 11.70
N THR A 244 -1.40 9.69 11.49
CA THR A 244 -2.26 9.20 12.58
C THR A 244 -2.53 7.69 12.43
N ARG A 245 -2.88 7.08 13.56
CA ARG A 245 -3.42 5.73 13.63
C ARG A 245 -4.85 5.82 14.15
N HIS A 246 -5.74 4.97 13.67
CA HIS A 246 -7.16 4.94 13.98
C HIS A 246 -7.56 3.65 14.71
N GLU A 247 -8.74 3.61 15.33
CA GLU A 247 -9.15 2.51 16.22
C GLU A 247 -9.58 1.25 15.49
N VAL A 248 -10.12 1.37 14.27
CA VAL A 248 -10.67 0.25 13.48
C VAL A 248 -11.67 -0.58 14.29
N LEU A 249 -12.63 0.09 14.92
CA LEU A 249 -13.63 -0.64 15.69
C LEU A 249 -14.53 -1.47 14.76
N PRO A 250 -14.65 -2.78 14.99
CA PRO A 250 -15.54 -3.60 14.18
C PRO A 250 -16.99 -3.20 14.41
N VAL A 251 -17.76 -3.14 13.33
CA VAL A 251 -19.20 -2.91 13.36
C VAL A 251 -19.91 -3.96 12.52
N GLU A 252 -21.14 -4.26 12.88
CA GLU A 252 -21.94 -5.28 12.22
C GLU A 252 -23.28 -4.71 11.74
N LEU A 253 -23.86 -5.35 10.75
CA LEU A 253 -25.22 -5.04 10.33
C LEU A 253 -26.22 -5.63 11.34
N SER A 254 -27.19 -4.81 11.73
CA SER A 254 -28.31 -5.22 12.60
C SER A 254 -29.28 -6.15 11.88
N THR A 255 -29.30 -6.11 10.54
CA THR A 255 -30.26 -6.84 9.70
C THR A 255 -29.51 -7.93 8.92
N SER A 256 -30.07 -9.15 8.94
CA SER A 256 -29.60 -10.23 8.08
C SER A 256 -29.91 -9.93 6.61
N LEU A 257 -28.94 -10.19 5.74
CA LEU A 257 -29.11 -10.01 4.31
C LEU A 257 -29.75 -11.24 3.68
N ALA A 258 -30.80 -11.04 2.89
CA ALA A 258 -31.33 -12.11 2.06
C ALA A 258 -30.36 -12.42 0.92
N ARG A 259 -30.28 -13.67 0.51
CA ARG A 259 -29.45 -14.06 -0.63
C ARG A 259 -30.05 -13.57 -1.93
N SER A 260 -29.32 -12.81 -2.70
CA SER A 260 -29.68 -12.45 -4.07
C SER A 260 -29.26 -13.54 -5.05
N LEU A 261 -30.14 -13.84 -6.01
CA LEU A 261 -29.75 -14.72 -7.12
C LEU A 261 -28.92 -13.91 -8.12
N PRO A 262 -27.72 -14.39 -8.48
CA PRO A 262 -26.91 -13.71 -9.48
C PRO A 262 -27.60 -13.81 -10.86
N ARG A 263 -27.56 -12.72 -11.63
CA ARG A 263 -28.01 -12.70 -13.03
C ARG A 263 -26.93 -13.09 -14.01
N ILE A 264 -25.68 -13.00 -13.57
CA ILE A 264 -24.48 -13.36 -14.33
C ILE A 264 -23.72 -14.36 -13.48
N GLU A 265 -23.37 -15.47 -14.09
CA GLU A 265 -22.52 -16.48 -13.47
C GLU A 265 -21.06 -16.19 -13.83
N ASP A 266 -20.22 -16.05 -12.80
CA ASP A 266 -18.78 -15.90 -12.98
C ASP A 266 -18.15 -17.29 -13.13
N LEU A 267 -17.71 -17.60 -14.34
CA LEU A 267 -17.03 -18.86 -14.64
C LEU A 267 -15.54 -18.84 -14.30
N GLY A 268 -15.07 -17.75 -13.72
CA GLY A 268 -13.67 -17.56 -13.36
C GLY A 268 -12.78 -17.13 -14.52
N ALA A 269 -11.48 -17.05 -14.28
CA ALA A 269 -10.49 -16.66 -15.27
C ALA A 269 -10.17 -17.84 -16.21
N VAL A 270 -10.16 -17.57 -17.51
CA VAL A 270 -9.67 -18.53 -18.50
C VAL A 270 -8.14 -18.50 -18.48
N ALA A 271 -7.52 -19.66 -18.27
CA ALA A 271 -6.07 -19.78 -18.38
C ALA A 271 -5.63 -19.54 -19.83
N VAL A 272 -4.81 -18.54 -20.05
CA VAL A 272 -4.20 -18.24 -21.36
C VAL A 272 -2.73 -18.61 -21.30
N ASP A 273 -2.24 -19.27 -22.35
CA ASP A 273 -0.80 -19.55 -22.50
C ASP A 273 -0.05 -18.20 -22.61
N PRO A 274 0.87 -17.90 -21.68
CA PRO A 274 1.65 -16.66 -21.72
C PRO A 274 2.43 -16.46 -23.04
N GLY A 275 2.83 -17.58 -23.70
CA GLY A 275 3.50 -17.53 -25.00
C GLY A 275 2.60 -17.13 -26.17
N ALA A 276 1.27 -17.20 -25.99
CA ALA A 276 0.29 -16.83 -27.00
C ALA A 276 -0.18 -15.37 -26.91
N ILE A 277 0.21 -14.65 -25.84
CA ILE A 277 -0.18 -13.26 -25.63
C ILE A 277 0.76 -12.33 -26.42
N PRO A 278 0.24 -11.48 -27.32
CA PRO A 278 1.06 -10.48 -27.98
C PRO A 278 1.71 -9.54 -26.97
N MET A 279 2.97 -9.15 -27.19
CA MET A 279 3.71 -8.25 -26.27
C MET A 279 2.98 -6.92 -26.02
N ALA A 280 2.22 -6.42 -26.97
CA ALA A 280 1.46 -5.19 -26.85
C ALA A 280 0.24 -5.29 -25.90
N GLU A 281 -0.22 -6.52 -25.63
CA GLU A 281 -1.36 -6.80 -24.77
C GLU A 281 -0.97 -7.38 -23.40
N ALA A 282 0.33 -7.70 -23.23
CA ALA A 282 0.83 -8.26 -21.99
C ALA A 282 0.87 -7.18 -20.88
N GLU A 283 0.24 -7.47 -19.75
CA GLU A 283 0.29 -6.59 -18.55
C GLU A 283 1.68 -6.56 -17.91
N PHE A 284 2.42 -7.64 -18.06
CA PHE A 284 3.78 -7.78 -17.52
C PHE A 284 4.67 -8.51 -18.53
N ILE A 285 5.84 -7.94 -18.83
CA ILE A 285 6.84 -8.54 -19.71
C ILE A 285 8.12 -8.77 -18.90
N PHE A 286 8.50 -10.03 -18.76
CA PHE A 286 9.78 -10.40 -18.19
C PHE A 286 10.81 -10.59 -19.32
N SER A 287 11.87 -9.81 -19.32
CA SER A 287 12.96 -9.93 -20.29
C SER A 287 14.27 -10.30 -19.61
N GLY A 288 14.91 -11.35 -20.07
CA GLY A 288 16.23 -11.76 -19.62
C GLY A 288 17.31 -11.42 -20.66
N GLY A 289 18.45 -10.90 -20.17
CA GLY A 289 19.61 -10.67 -21.03
C GLY A 289 20.51 -11.90 -21.18
N ASN A 290 21.51 -11.81 -22.06
CA ASN A 290 22.48 -12.90 -22.35
C ASN A 290 23.31 -13.38 -21.13
N GLY A 291 23.15 -12.78 -19.96
CA GLY A 291 23.82 -13.19 -18.71
C GLY A 291 23.09 -14.33 -17.98
N GLY A 292 21.86 -14.64 -18.34
CA GLY A 292 21.12 -15.79 -17.81
C GLY A 292 21.63 -17.08 -18.43
N LYS A 293 22.28 -17.93 -17.63
CA LYS A 293 22.83 -19.21 -18.13
C LYS A 293 21.84 -20.37 -18.07
N ASP A 294 20.77 -20.24 -17.33
CA ASP A 294 19.77 -21.30 -17.16
C ASP A 294 18.35 -20.69 -17.02
N TRP A 295 17.57 -20.84 -18.07
CA TRP A 295 16.20 -20.32 -18.14
C TRP A 295 15.18 -21.20 -17.44
N ALA A 296 15.57 -22.43 -17.05
CA ALA A 296 14.68 -23.33 -16.33
C ALA A 296 14.56 -22.98 -14.83
N VAL A 297 15.36 -22.04 -14.34
CA VAL A 297 15.43 -21.63 -12.92
C VAL A 297 14.89 -20.20 -12.70
N VAL A 298 14.45 -19.53 -13.75
CA VAL A 298 13.89 -18.14 -13.71
C VAL A 298 12.32 -18.22 -13.76
#